data_88862a15b64d2b3981960c6b146970f3
#
_entry.id   88862a15b64d2b3981960c6b146970f3
#
_cell.length_a   1.000
_cell.length_b   1.000
_cell.length_c   1.000
_cell.angle_alpha   90.00
_cell.angle_beta   90.00
_cell.angle_gamma   90.00
#
_symmetry.space_group_name_H-M   'P 1'
#
loop_
_entity.id
_entity.type
_entity.pdbx_description
1 polymer ?
#
loop_
_entity_poly.entity_id
_entity_poly.type
_entity_poly.pdbx_seq_one_letter_code
_entity_poly.pdbx_strand_id
1 'polypeptide(L)' 'KGVAKKSYHMQGKALDIRLRGTPTSTLRDTAIAMQRGGVGYYRRSDFIHVDTGTVRSW' A
#
# COMPACT_ATOMS: atom_id res chain seq x y z
N LYS A 1 -2.65 -12.14 -7.72
CA LYS A 1 -3.38 -12.31 -6.59
C LYS A 1 -2.84 -13.36 -5.69
N GLY A 2 -2.66 -14.52 -6.13
CA GLY A 2 -2.12 -15.53 -5.29
C GLY A 2 -0.75 -15.18 -4.80
N VAL A 3 -0.01 -14.52 -5.62
CA VAL A 3 1.32 -14.13 -5.24
C VAL A 3 1.31 -13.16 -4.09
N ALA A 4 0.44 -12.20 -4.15
CA ALA A 4 0.35 -11.23 -3.09
C ALA A 4 -0.03 -11.91 -1.80
N LYS A 5 -0.87 -12.91 -1.86
CA LYS A 5 -1.23 -13.63 -0.71
C LYS A 5 -0.09 -14.35 -0.10
N LYS A 6 0.73 -14.94 -0.90
CA LYS A 6 1.87 -15.60 -0.43
C LYS A 6 2.79 -14.68 0.30
N SER A 7 3.08 -13.56 -0.28
CA SER A 7 3.91 -12.57 0.37
C SER A 7 3.35 -12.15 1.67
N TYR A 8 2.06 -12.03 1.72
CA TYR A 8 1.40 -11.58 2.91
C TYR A 8 1.61 -12.52 4.05
N HIS A 9 1.72 -13.78 3.78
CA HIS A 9 1.93 -14.75 4.82
C HIS A 9 3.32 -14.75 5.40
N MET A 10 4.28 -14.25 4.65
CA MET A 10 5.61 -14.18 5.19
C MET A 10 5.67 -13.01 6.08
N GLN A 11 6.70 -12.75 6.71
CA GLN A 11 6.77 -11.58 7.47
C GLN A 11 7.13 -10.45 6.61
N GLY A 12 7.21 -9.26 7.05
CA GLY A 12 7.55 -8.10 6.28
C GLY A 12 6.54 -7.85 5.21
N LYS A 13 5.31 -7.97 5.51
CA LYS A 13 4.28 -7.80 4.52
C LYS A 13 4.25 -6.43 3.95
N ALA A 14 4.51 -6.33 2.69
CA ALA A 14 4.54 -5.06 1.97
C ALA A 14 4.06 -5.28 0.56
N LEU A 15 3.29 -4.33 0.06
CA LEU A 15 2.73 -4.41 -1.29
C LEU A 15 2.78 -3.06 -1.95
N ASP A 16 3.02 -3.07 -3.25
CA ASP A 16 2.89 -1.86 -4.05
C ASP A 16 1.60 -2.02 -4.84
N ILE A 17 0.72 -1.05 -4.76
CA ILE A 17 -0.60 -1.17 -5.32
C ILE A 17 -0.91 -0.07 -6.31
N ARG A 18 -1.59 -0.44 -7.37
CA ARG A 18 -2.06 0.49 -8.35
C ARG A 18 -3.38 -0.03 -8.87
N LEU A 19 -4.40 0.80 -8.91
CA LEU A 19 -5.69 0.41 -9.45
C LEU A 19 -6.06 1.26 -10.63
N ARG A 20 -6.39 0.61 -11.74
CA ARG A 20 -6.82 1.32 -12.90
C ARG A 20 -8.15 1.98 -12.61
N GLY A 21 -8.30 3.20 -12.99
CA GLY A 21 -9.55 3.90 -12.78
C GLY A 21 -9.71 4.54 -11.41
N THR A 22 -8.78 4.29 -10.51
CA THR A 22 -8.82 4.93 -9.20
C THR A 22 -7.54 5.70 -9.01
N PRO A 23 -7.63 7.00 -8.74
CA PRO A 23 -6.42 7.79 -8.54
C PRO A 23 -5.63 7.24 -7.36
N THR A 24 -4.32 7.22 -7.50
CA THR A 24 -3.48 6.70 -6.43
C THR A 24 -3.56 7.56 -5.19
N SER A 25 -3.87 8.84 -5.33
CA SER A 25 -4.05 9.68 -4.16
C SER A 25 -5.25 9.21 -3.34
N THR A 26 -6.28 8.71 -3.99
CA THR A 26 -7.44 8.19 -3.29
C THR A 26 -7.06 6.89 -2.56
N LEU A 27 -6.27 6.06 -3.20
CA LEU A 27 -5.80 4.84 -2.57
C LEU A 27 -4.96 5.19 -1.34
N ARG A 28 -4.10 6.18 -1.47
CA ARG A 28 -3.27 6.60 -0.38
C ARG A 28 -4.12 7.07 0.81
N ASP A 29 -5.11 7.90 0.54
CA ASP A 29 -5.94 8.43 1.60
C ASP A 29 -6.71 7.33 2.31
N THR A 30 -7.20 6.37 1.56
CA THR A 30 -7.92 5.24 2.12
C THR A 30 -6.98 4.41 2.99
N ALA A 31 -5.81 4.14 2.50
CA ALA A 31 -4.84 3.33 3.23
C ALA A 31 -4.42 4.02 4.52
N ILE A 32 -4.21 5.32 4.46
CA ILE A 32 -3.83 6.06 5.65
C ILE A 32 -4.97 6.02 6.68
N ALA A 33 -6.19 6.14 6.22
CA ALA A 33 -7.33 6.13 7.12
C ALA A 33 -7.48 4.80 7.85
N MET A 34 -6.98 3.73 7.28
CA MET A 34 -7.07 2.43 7.92
C MET A 34 -6.08 2.27 9.06
N GLN A 35 -5.04 3.07 9.05
CA GLN A 35 -4.04 3.07 10.12
C GLN A 35 -3.53 1.68 10.47
N ARG A 36 -3.18 0.92 9.46
CA ARG A 36 -2.71 -0.43 9.68
C ARG A 36 -1.22 -0.63 9.49
N GLY A 37 -0.53 0.39 9.07
CA GLY A 37 0.90 0.28 8.86
C GLY A 37 1.41 1.45 8.06
N GLY A 38 2.49 1.26 7.34
CA GLY A 38 3.09 2.31 6.55
C GLY A 38 2.40 2.48 5.21
N VAL A 39 2.31 3.71 4.73
CA VAL A 39 1.74 4.01 3.43
C VAL A 39 2.65 4.99 2.74
N GLY A 40 3.18 4.61 1.59
CA GLY A 40 4.03 5.46 0.81
C GLY A 40 3.33 5.84 -0.49
N TYR A 41 3.43 7.10 -0.86
CA TYR A 41 2.78 7.59 -2.07
C TYR A 41 3.86 7.95 -3.09
N TYR A 42 3.87 7.25 -4.20
CA TYR A 42 4.86 7.44 -5.24
C TYR A 42 4.17 7.99 -6.48
N ARG A 43 3.93 9.28 -6.45
CA ARG A 43 3.17 9.94 -7.48
C ARG A 43 3.71 9.75 -8.88
N ARG A 44 4.99 9.86 -9.04
CA ARG A 44 5.57 9.73 -10.36
C ARG A 44 5.42 8.36 -10.94
N SER A 45 5.53 7.36 -10.12
CA SER A 45 5.39 5.99 -10.56
C SER A 45 3.95 5.52 -10.49
N ASP A 46 3.09 6.36 -9.94
CA ASP A 46 1.66 6.09 -9.90
C ASP A 46 1.33 4.81 -9.14
N PHE A 47 1.86 4.69 -7.95
CA PHE A 47 1.49 3.57 -7.11
C PHE A 47 1.65 3.98 -5.64
N ILE A 48 1.10 3.18 -4.76
CA ILE A 48 1.32 3.37 -3.35
C ILE A 48 1.95 2.11 -2.80
N HIS A 49 2.70 2.28 -1.75
CA HIS A 49 3.31 1.18 -1.02
C HIS A 49 2.57 1.07 0.31
N VAL A 50 2.19 -0.13 0.70
CA VAL A 50 1.57 -0.33 1.99
C VAL A 50 2.30 -1.46 2.70
N ASP A 51 2.41 -1.36 4.00
CA ASP A 51 3.03 -2.44 4.76
C ASP A 51 2.41 -2.51 6.15
N THR A 52 2.78 -3.53 6.90
CA THR A 52 2.21 -3.76 8.22
C THR A 52 3.14 -3.29 9.33
N GLY A 53 4.08 -2.45 9.01
CA GLY A 53 4.99 -1.94 10.02
C GLY A 53 4.35 -0.84 10.85
N THR A 54 5.18 0.06 11.33
CA THR A 54 4.69 1.16 12.14
C THR A 54 3.75 2.04 11.30
N VAL A 55 2.69 2.50 11.90
CA VAL A 55 1.75 3.38 11.21
C VAL A 55 2.48 4.68 10.89
N ARG A 56 2.61 4.97 9.61
CA ARG A 56 3.31 6.15 9.14
C ARG A 56 2.97 6.36 7.67
N SER A 57 3.28 7.52 7.17
CA SER A 57 3.04 7.78 5.75
C SER A 57 4.13 8.66 5.19
N TRP A 58 4.37 8.54 3.90
CA TRP A 58 5.36 9.39 3.23
C TRP A 58 5.04 9.55 1.76
#